data_5a8c9bb6c0ef60ee3e1ba4f818306ae1
#
_entry.id   5a8c9bb6c0ef60ee3e1ba4f818306ae1
#
_cell.length_a   1.000
_cell.length_b   1.000
_cell.length_c   1.000
_cell.angle_alpha   90.00
_cell.angle_beta   90.00
_cell.angle_gamma   90.00
#
_symmetry.space_group_name_H-M   'P 1'
#
loop_
_entity.id
_entity.type
_entity.pdbx_description
1 polymer ?
#
loop_
_entity_poly.entity_id
_entity_poly.type
_entity_poly.pdbx_seq_one_letter_code
_entity_poly.pdbx_strand_id
1 'polypeptide(L)'
;MSTSLQYSTAMTSSALASSDGLWCVLLAAGESRRLGYPKQLVRDPIKPLMLRAIDAAQAVTPADQLLVVLGAYNLRLRPLLARNCSGMRIVNNAHWQDGIASSLRAGVDALPRQARGVLIVLTDQPYVNAFSLGRLTAAWRRHPSRAVAARYPNGPGVPAILPRRLLHSLRELQGDMGAKTILDKAGSNTLLVDMPEAAFDVDTSEDLSLLTYGSS
;
A
#
# COMPACT_ATOMS: atom_id res chain seq x y z
N MET A 1 32.62 17.00 -42.91
CA MET A 1 31.32 17.52 -42.50
C MET A 1 30.71 16.42 -41.61
N SER A 2 30.88 16.54 -40.30
CA SER A 2 30.43 15.54 -39.34
C SER A 2 29.16 16.04 -38.69
N THR A 3 28.06 15.32 -38.90
CA THR A 3 26.74 15.64 -38.32
C THR A 3 26.63 14.84 -37.00
N SER A 4 26.76 15.56 -35.89
CA SER A 4 26.54 15.00 -34.55
C SER A 4 25.04 14.94 -34.28
N LEU A 5 24.50 13.72 -34.19
CA LEU A 5 23.16 13.44 -33.69
C LEU A 5 23.18 13.61 -32.16
N GLN A 6 22.52 14.65 -31.69
CA GLN A 6 22.21 14.83 -30.27
C GLN A 6 21.11 13.86 -29.86
N TYR A 7 21.45 12.86 -29.04
CA TYR A 7 20.46 12.06 -28.32
C TYR A 7 19.87 12.90 -27.20
N SER A 8 18.60 13.30 -27.39
CA SER A 8 17.79 13.90 -26.35
C SER A 8 17.56 12.87 -25.24
N THR A 9 18.12 13.14 -24.10
CA THR A 9 18.00 12.33 -22.89
C THR A 9 16.53 12.31 -22.47
N ALA A 10 15.92 11.14 -22.51
CA ALA A 10 14.60 10.89 -21.94
C ALA A 10 14.67 11.22 -20.44
N MET A 11 14.06 12.32 -20.03
CA MET A 11 13.87 12.68 -18.61
C MET A 11 13.05 11.60 -17.94
N THR A 12 13.66 10.90 -17.02
CA THR A 12 13.07 9.86 -16.22
C THR A 12 11.81 10.34 -15.51
N SER A 13 10.74 9.58 -15.64
CA SER A 13 9.40 9.77 -15.04
C SER A 13 9.37 9.93 -13.52
N SER A 14 10.50 9.79 -12.83
CA SER A 14 10.66 9.88 -11.37
C SER A 14 10.53 11.30 -10.80
N ALA A 15 10.71 12.36 -11.62
CA ALA A 15 10.71 13.74 -11.12
C ALA A 15 9.30 14.35 -10.94
N LEU A 16 8.25 13.71 -11.44
CA LEU A 16 6.87 14.23 -11.38
C LEU A 16 6.06 13.74 -10.17
N ALA A 17 6.60 12.80 -9.38
CA ALA A 17 5.86 12.16 -8.27
C ALA A 17 5.86 12.99 -6.95
N SER A 18 6.74 13.99 -6.80
CA SER A 18 6.99 14.63 -5.51
C SER A 18 6.11 15.84 -5.14
N SER A 19 5.22 16.31 -6.02
CA SER A 19 4.49 17.57 -5.80
C SER A 19 3.03 17.44 -5.36
N ASP A 20 2.43 16.23 -5.39
CA ASP A 20 1.00 16.06 -5.13
C ASP A 20 0.64 15.85 -3.65
N GLY A 21 1.62 15.61 -2.80
CA GLY A 21 1.40 15.39 -1.36
C GLY A 21 0.74 14.06 -1.03
N LEU A 22 0.80 13.07 -1.94
CA LEU A 22 0.35 11.70 -1.69
C LEU A 22 1.39 10.93 -0.87
N TRP A 23 1.00 10.38 0.25
CA TRP A 23 1.79 9.47 1.06
C TRP A 23 1.28 8.05 0.92
N CYS A 24 2.15 7.06 1.11
CA CYS A 24 1.76 5.66 1.16
C CYS A 24 1.93 5.11 2.57
N VAL A 25 0.93 4.38 3.06
CA VAL A 25 0.97 3.59 4.29
C VAL A 25 0.80 2.13 3.91
N LEU A 26 1.89 1.37 4.01
CA LEU A 26 1.91 -0.07 3.81
C LEU A 26 1.73 -0.77 5.15
N LEU A 27 0.65 -1.52 5.31
CA LEU A 27 0.35 -2.26 6.53
C LEU A 27 1.02 -3.64 6.50
N ALA A 28 1.93 -3.88 7.43
CA ALA A 28 2.69 -5.12 7.61
C ALA A 28 2.75 -5.58 9.08
N ALA A 29 1.76 -5.15 9.89
CA ALA A 29 1.77 -5.35 11.34
C ALA A 29 1.11 -6.65 11.81
N GLY A 30 0.34 -7.35 10.95
CA GLY A 30 -0.46 -8.52 11.30
C GLY A 30 0.35 -9.75 11.66
N GLU A 31 -0.20 -10.57 12.57
CA GLU A 31 0.40 -11.80 13.11
C GLU A 31 0.29 -13.02 12.18
N SER A 32 -0.60 -12.96 11.16
CA SER A 32 -0.83 -14.08 10.23
C SER A 32 -1.24 -15.38 10.95
N ARG A 33 -2.16 -15.31 11.94
CA ARG A 33 -2.54 -16.42 12.83
C ARG A 33 -2.94 -17.69 12.09
N ARG A 34 -3.76 -17.55 11.03
CA ARG A 34 -4.26 -18.69 10.23
C ARG A 34 -3.16 -19.39 9.43
N LEU A 35 -2.17 -18.64 9.00
CA LEU A 35 -1.03 -19.14 8.26
C LEU A 35 0.04 -19.78 9.18
N GLY A 36 0.12 -19.38 10.45
CA GLY A 36 1.14 -19.83 11.40
C GLY A 36 2.56 -19.36 11.09
N TYR A 37 2.73 -18.53 10.06
CA TYR A 37 4.00 -18.00 9.59
C TYR A 37 3.82 -16.54 9.10
N PRO A 38 4.83 -15.66 9.25
CA PRO A 38 4.74 -14.28 8.79
C PRO A 38 4.48 -14.19 7.29
N LYS A 39 3.24 -13.87 6.87
CA LYS A 39 2.90 -13.73 5.45
C LYS A 39 3.75 -12.71 4.71
N GLN A 40 4.26 -11.72 5.41
CA GLN A 40 5.18 -10.73 4.90
C GLN A 40 6.47 -11.34 4.32
N LEU A 41 6.88 -12.53 4.83
CA LEU A 41 8.08 -13.27 4.41
C LEU A 41 7.80 -14.37 3.39
N VAL A 42 6.53 -14.67 3.10
CA VAL A 42 6.15 -15.62 2.04
C VAL A 42 6.75 -15.13 0.71
N ARG A 43 7.37 -16.04 -0.03
CA ARG A 43 7.99 -15.75 -1.33
C ARG A 43 7.05 -16.14 -2.48
N ASP A 44 6.90 -15.24 -3.44
CA ASP A 44 6.11 -15.46 -4.65
C ASP A 44 6.88 -14.97 -5.88
N PRO A 45 7.36 -15.87 -6.71
CA PRO A 45 8.06 -17.11 -6.34
C PRO A 45 9.45 -16.84 -5.76
N ILE A 46 10.01 -15.63 -5.99
CA ILE A 46 11.41 -15.30 -5.68
C ILE A 46 11.49 -14.28 -4.53
N LYS A 47 10.58 -13.30 -4.49
CA LYS A 47 10.64 -12.13 -3.61
C LYS A 47 9.59 -12.21 -2.50
N PRO A 48 9.92 -11.86 -1.23
CA PRO A 48 8.93 -11.76 -0.17
C PRO A 48 7.78 -10.82 -0.51
N LEU A 49 6.54 -11.18 -0.15
CA LEU A 49 5.33 -10.39 -0.42
C LEU A 49 5.48 -8.94 0.04
N MET A 50 6.08 -8.72 1.22
CA MET A 50 6.33 -7.38 1.73
C MET A 50 7.22 -6.54 0.79
N LEU A 51 8.29 -7.13 0.23
CA LEU A 51 9.19 -6.43 -0.67
C LEU A 51 8.51 -6.15 -2.03
N ARG A 52 7.62 -7.04 -2.50
CA ARG A 52 6.82 -6.79 -3.70
C ARG A 52 5.87 -5.61 -3.51
N ALA A 53 5.17 -5.58 -2.38
CA ALA A 53 4.26 -4.49 -2.04
C ALA A 53 5.02 -3.14 -1.91
N ILE A 54 6.24 -3.16 -1.36
CA ILE A 54 7.12 -1.97 -1.29
C ILE A 54 7.50 -1.50 -2.69
N ASP A 55 7.95 -2.40 -3.57
CA ASP A 55 8.30 -2.03 -4.96
C ASP A 55 7.10 -1.41 -5.69
N ALA A 56 5.92 -2.02 -5.56
CA ALA A 56 4.71 -1.49 -6.16
C ALA A 56 4.36 -0.09 -5.63
N ALA A 57 4.49 0.12 -4.31
CA ALA A 57 4.26 1.42 -3.67
C ALA A 57 5.29 2.48 -4.11
N GLN A 58 6.58 2.12 -4.19
CA GLN A 58 7.65 3.03 -4.61
C GLN A 58 7.60 3.39 -6.10
N ALA A 59 6.92 2.59 -6.92
CA ALA A 59 6.68 2.92 -8.32
C ALA A 59 5.69 4.09 -8.50
N VAL A 60 4.87 4.40 -7.49
CA VAL A 60 3.82 5.43 -7.56
C VAL A 60 3.98 6.54 -6.52
N THR A 61 4.80 6.32 -5.49
CA THR A 61 5.13 7.29 -4.43
C THR A 61 6.64 7.34 -4.19
N PRO A 62 7.25 8.51 -3.94
CA PRO A 62 8.65 8.61 -3.54
C PRO A 62 8.96 7.79 -2.29
N ALA A 63 10.16 7.24 -2.19
CA ALA A 63 10.56 6.38 -1.08
C ALA A 63 10.41 7.08 0.30
N ASP A 64 10.75 8.35 0.40
CA ASP A 64 10.62 9.17 1.61
C ASP A 64 9.16 9.49 2.00
N GLN A 65 8.20 9.24 1.10
CA GLN A 65 6.76 9.33 1.32
C GLN A 65 6.11 7.95 1.58
N LEU A 66 6.89 6.89 1.72
CA LEU A 66 6.41 5.55 2.08
C LEU A 66 6.64 5.29 3.58
N LEU A 67 5.53 5.00 4.29
CA LEU A 67 5.52 4.53 5.67
C LEU A 67 5.20 3.04 5.69
N VAL A 68 6.06 2.21 6.28
CA VAL A 68 5.82 0.78 6.51
C VAL A 68 5.48 0.58 7.97
N VAL A 69 4.25 0.16 8.26
CA VAL A 69 3.77 -0.09 9.63
C VAL A 69 4.05 -1.53 9.99
N LEU A 70 4.94 -1.74 10.97
CA LEU A 70 5.29 -3.05 11.52
C LEU A 70 4.64 -3.27 12.88
N GLY A 71 4.43 -4.54 13.24
CA GLY A 71 3.83 -4.96 14.53
C GLY A 71 4.39 -6.30 15.00
N ALA A 72 3.62 -7.36 14.92
CA ALA A 72 3.91 -8.69 15.47
C ALA A 72 5.33 -9.20 15.16
N TYR A 73 5.81 -9.02 13.94
CA TYR A 73 7.11 -9.53 13.49
C TYR A 73 8.16 -8.44 13.29
N ASN A 74 8.02 -7.30 13.98
CA ASN A 74 8.90 -6.16 13.82
C ASN A 74 10.41 -6.54 13.87
N LEU A 75 10.85 -7.34 14.85
CA LEU A 75 12.25 -7.75 14.99
C LEU A 75 12.77 -8.60 13.82
N ARG A 76 11.89 -9.39 13.19
CA ARG A 76 12.24 -10.22 12.02
C ARG A 76 12.23 -9.42 10.71
N LEU A 77 11.32 -8.46 10.58
CA LEU A 77 11.11 -7.71 9.34
C LEU A 77 12.07 -6.52 9.19
N ARG A 78 12.46 -5.86 10.28
CA ARG A 78 13.41 -4.73 10.22
C ARG A 78 14.73 -5.03 9.52
N PRO A 79 15.43 -6.15 9.84
CA PRO A 79 16.68 -6.47 9.14
C PRO A 79 16.48 -6.73 7.64
N LEU A 80 15.34 -7.32 7.25
CA LEU A 80 15.00 -7.53 5.85
C LEU A 80 14.84 -6.17 5.12
N LEU A 81 14.12 -5.23 5.74
CA LEU A 81 13.92 -3.90 5.18
C LEU A 81 15.23 -3.11 5.08
N ALA A 82 16.05 -3.14 6.13
CA ALA A 82 17.33 -2.44 6.16
C ALA A 82 18.30 -2.90 5.06
N ARG A 83 18.22 -4.19 4.66
CA ARG A 83 19.08 -4.75 3.61
C ARG A 83 18.58 -4.50 2.19
N ASN A 84 17.26 -4.35 2.01
CA ASN A 84 16.65 -4.38 0.68
C ASN A 84 16.00 -3.03 0.28
N CYS A 85 15.77 -2.15 1.23
CA CYS A 85 15.02 -0.92 0.99
C CYS A 85 15.71 0.28 1.65
N SER A 86 15.69 1.43 0.98
CA SER A 86 16.23 2.68 1.49
C SER A 86 15.21 3.82 1.32
N GLY A 87 15.38 4.87 2.10
CA GLY A 87 14.59 6.10 1.99
C GLY A 87 13.19 6.05 2.61
N MET A 88 12.60 4.88 2.84
CA MET A 88 11.29 4.76 3.48
C MET A 88 11.36 4.90 5.00
N ARG A 89 10.23 5.19 5.62
CA ARG A 89 10.10 5.31 7.07
C ARG A 89 9.42 4.08 7.66
N ILE A 90 9.96 3.56 8.76
CA ILE A 90 9.38 2.44 9.50
C ILE A 90 8.64 2.99 10.71
N VAL A 91 7.36 2.65 10.84
CA VAL A 91 6.50 2.96 11.98
C VAL A 91 6.27 1.67 12.77
N ASN A 92 6.59 1.68 14.06
CA ASN A 92 6.33 0.54 14.93
C ASN A 92 4.98 0.71 15.62
N ASN A 93 4.05 -0.20 15.36
CA ASN A 93 2.78 -0.27 16.10
C ASN A 93 2.93 -1.26 17.26
N ALA A 94 3.13 -0.76 18.48
CA ALA A 94 3.17 -1.59 19.70
C ALA A 94 1.79 -2.19 20.07
N HIS A 95 0.71 -1.62 19.55
CA HIS A 95 -0.68 -2.00 19.80
C HIS A 95 -1.29 -2.80 18.65
N TRP A 96 -0.47 -3.55 17.89
CA TRP A 96 -0.94 -4.32 16.73
C TRP A 96 -2.02 -5.35 17.08
N GLN A 97 -2.05 -5.84 18.33
CA GLN A 97 -3.04 -6.79 18.84
C GLN A 97 -4.47 -6.20 18.93
N ASP A 98 -4.58 -4.86 18.97
CA ASP A 98 -5.86 -4.16 18.99
C ASP A 98 -6.55 -4.11 17.60
N GLY A 99 -6.12 -4.92 16.66
CA GLY A 99 -6.68 -5.04 15.33
C GLY A 99 -6.09 -4.06 14.30
N ILE A 100 -6.58 -4.15 13.06
CA ILE A 100 -6.07 -3.36 11.92
C ILE A 100 -6.22 -1.85 12.12
N ALA A 101 -7.24 -1.41 12.86
CA ALA A 101 -7.46 0.00 13.17
C ALA A 101 -6.26 0.64 13.87
N SER A 102 -5.60 -0.09 14.78
CA SER A 102 -4.40 0.39 15.48
C SER A 102 -3.25 0.67 14.53
N SER A 103 -3.07 -0.17 13.51
CA SER A 103 -2.03 -0.03 12.48
C SER A 103 -2.33 1.13 11.53
N LEU A 104 -3.59 1.32 11.15
CA LEU A 104 -4.03 2.48 10.38
C LEU A 104 -3.76 3.78 11.14
N ARG A 105 -4.15 3.85 12.44
CA ARG A 105 -3.86 5.01 13.29
C ARG A 105 -2.37 5.31 13.36
N ALA A 106 -1.54 4.31 13.67
CA ALA A 106 -0.08 4.47 13.76
C ALA A 106 0.51 5.04 12.45
N GLY A 107 0.05 4.54 11.29
CA GLY A 107 0.47 5.05 9.99
C GLY A 107 0.03 6.50 9.75
N VAL A 108 -1.23 6.82 10.04
CA VAL A 108 -1.79 8.17 9.84
C VAL A 108 -1.18 9.20 10.78
N ASP A 109 -0.89 8.82 12.03
CA ASP A 109 -0.27 9.72 13.02
C ASP A 109 1.20 10.05 12.66
N ALA A 110 1.86 9.16 11.92
CA ALA A 110 3.21 9.39 11.42
C ALA A 110 3.26 10.25 10.14
N LEU A 111 2.10 10.57 9.52
CA LEU A 111 2.03 11.43 8.34
C LEU A 111 2.40 12.88 8.69
N PRO A 112 3.15 13.56 7.81
CA PRO A 112 3.43 14.98 8.00
C PRO A 112 2.18 15.84 7.75
N ARG A 113 2.20 17.06 8.31
CA ARG A 113 1.07 18.00 8.19
C ARG A 113 0.73 18.37 6.74
N GLN A 114 1.69 18.33 5.83
CA GLN A 114 1.52 18.63 4.40
C GLN A 114 0.93 17.47 3.60
N ALA A 115 0.75 16.26 4.16
CA ALA A 115 0.12 15.15 3.47
C ALA A 115 -1.30 15.54 3.00
N ARG A 116 -1.56 15.41 1.69
CA ARG A 116 -2.85 15.73 1.07
C ARG A 116 -3.75 14.52 0.89
N GLY A 117 -3.16 13.33 0.86
CA GLY A 117 -3.84 12.06 0.78
C GLY A 117 -2.94 10.92 1.24
N VAL A 118 -3.56 9.78 1.54
CA VAL A 118 -2.86 8.55 1.90
C VAL A 118 -3.33 7.39 1.04
N LEU A 119 -2.38 6.75 0.36
CA LEU A 119 -2.56 5.45 -0.28
C LEU A 119 -2.34 4.36 0.77
N ILE A 120 -3.36 3.55 1.02
CA ILE A 120 -3.29 2.39 1.93
C ILE A 120 -3.08 1.14 1.09
N VAL A 121 -2.02 0.38 1.42
CA VAL A 121 -1.64 -0.86 0.76
C VAL A 121 -1.44 -1.95 1.81
N LEU A 122 -1.80 -3.19 1.46
CA LEU A 122 -1.58 -4.36 2.29
C LEU A 122 -0.42 -5.22 1.72
N THR A 123 0.21 -6.01 2.59
CA THR A 123 1.31 -6.91 2.19
C THR A 123 0.83 -8.28 1.70
N ASP A 124 -0.43 -8.59 1.87
CA ASP A 124 -1.04 -9.90 1.58
C ASP A 124 -1.76 -9.98 0.23
N GLN A 125 -1.72 -8.90 -0.56
CA GLN A 125 -2.31 -8.82 -1.90
C GLN A 125 -1.23 -9.02 -2.97
N PRO A 126 -0.84 -10.26 -3.30
CA PRO A 126 0.33 -10.58 -4.10
C PRO A 126 0.24 -10.08 -5.56
N TYR A 127 -0.97 -9.94 -6.08
CA TYR A 127 -1.20 -9.52 -7.48
C TYR A 127 -1.33 -8.00 -7.64
N VAL A 128 -1.41 -7.25 -6.54
CA VAL A 128 -1.34 -5.78 -6.58
C VAL A 128 0.09 -5.35 -6.94
N ASN A 129 0.21 -4.61 -8.02
CA ASN A 129 1.49 -4.23 -8.61
C ASN A 129 1.53 -2.72 -8.94
N ALA A 130 2.64 -2.27 -9.52
CA ALA A 130 2.84 -0.88 -9.92
C ALA A 130 1.76 -0.35 -10.88
N PHE A 131 1.28 -1.18 -11.81
CA PHE A 131 0.23 -0.81 -12.75
C PHE A 131 -1.10 -0.60 -12.03
N SER A 132 -1.48 -1.53 -11.13
CA SER A 132 -2.69 -1.43 -10.30
C SER A 132 -2.69 -0.13 -9.49
N LEU A 133 -1.62 0.13 -8.74
CA LEU A 133 -1.49 1.34 -7.93
C LEU A 133 -1.40 2.61 -8.78
N GLY A 134 -0.79 2.53 -9.98
CA GLY A 134 -0.75 3.61 -10.95
C GLY A 134 -2.14 4.05 -11.41
N ARG A 135 -3.07 3.12 -11.62
CA ARG A 135 -4.47 3.42 -11.97
C ARG A 135 -5.18 4.17 -10.84
N LEU A 136 -5.00 3.75 -9.58
CA LEU A 136 -5.55 4.44 -8.41
C LEU A 136 -5.00 5.85 -8.28
N THR A 137 -3.67 6.02 -8.35
CA THR A 137 -3.02 7.31 -8.21
C THR A 137 -3.40 8.26 -9.35
N ALA A 138 -3.52 7.78 -10.58
CA ALA A 138 -3.97 8.58 -11.72
C ALA A 138 -5.42 9.04 -11.54
N ALA A 139 -6.32 8.20 -11.02
CA ALA A 139 -7.69 8.57 -10.72
C ALA A 139 -7.76 9.63 -9.60
N TRP A 140 -6.95 9.45 -8.54
CA TRP A 140 -6.90 10.40 -7.43
C TRP A 140 -6.33 11.76 -7.85
N ARG A 141 -5.27 11.80 -8.65
CA ARG A 141 -4.68 13.07 -9.14
C ARG A 141 -5.68 13.93 -9.91
N ARG A 142 -6.62 13.31 -10.62
CA ARG A 142 -7.71 14.04 -11.31
C ARG A 142 -8.79 14.53 -10.35
N HIS A 143 -8.96 13.88 -9.18
CA HIS A 143 -10.00 14.18 -8.21
C HIS A 143 -9.47 14.12 -6.76
N PRO A 144 -8.51 15.00 -6.37
CA PRO A 144 -7.75 14.84 -5.13
C PRO A 144 -8.57 15.06 -3.84
N SER A 145 -9.80 15.58 -3.96
CA SER A 145 -10.74 15.70 -2.84
C SER A 145 -11.62 14.46 -2.64
N ARG A 146 -11.61 13.50 -3.57
CA ARG A 146 -12.42 12.27 -3.48
C ARG A 146 -11.57 11.09 -2.96
N ALA A 147 -12.20 10.15 -2.27
CA ALA A 147 -11.61 8.85 -2.05
C ALA A 147 -11.57 8.06 -3.37
N VAL A 148 -10.54 7.25 -3.54
CA VAL A 148 -10.41 6.30 -4.67
C VAL A 148 -10.11 4.93 -4.09
N ALA A 149 -10.82 3.89 -4.51
CA ALA A 149 -10.69 2.55 -3.95
C ALA A 149 -10.73 1.47 -5.04
N ALA A 150 -10.10 0.36 -4.76
CA ALA A 150 -10.29 -0.87 -5.54
C ALA A 150 -11.76 -1.29 -5.48
N ARG A 151 -12.33 -1.72 -6.63
CA ARG A 151 -13.67 -2.28 -6.71
C ARG A 151 -13.60 -3.78 -6.45
N TYR A 152 -14.31 -4.21 -5.42
CA TYR A 152 -14.57 -5.62 -5.11
C TYR A 152 -16.03 -5.97 -5.42
N PRO A 153 -16.38 -7.27 -5.54
CA PRO A 153 -17.79 -7.68 -5.69
C PRO A 153 -18.70 -7.13 -4.58
N ASN A 154 -18.17 -7.01 -3.36
CA ASN A 154 -18.88 -6.56 -2.17
C ASN A 154 -18.62 -5.08 -1.81
N GLY A 155 -18.31 -4.25 -2.80
CA GLY A 155 -18.11 -2.81 -2.60
C GLY A 155 -16.64 -2.35 -2.66
N PRO A 156 -16.33 -1.16 -2.10
CA PRO A 156 -14.97 -0.63 -2.10
C PRO A 156 -14.04 -1.39 -1.16
N GLY A 157 -12.78 -1.47 -1.53
CA GLY A 157 -11.73 -2.08 -0.70
C GLY A 157 -10.36 -1.43 -0.89
N VAL A 158 -9.36 -1.98 -0.22
CA VAL A 158 -7.95 -1.59 -0.39
C VAL A 158 -7.31 -2.42 -1.50
N PRO A 159 -6.34 -1.87 -2.26
CA PRO A 159 -5.73 -0.55 -2.09
C PRO A 159 -6.70 0.61 -2.29
N ALA A 160 -6.53 1.66 -1.49
CA ALA A 160 -7.39 2.83 -1.56
C ALA A 160 -6.61 4.10 -1.23
N ILE A 161 -7.03 5.22 -1.81
CA ILE A 161 -6.51 6.54 -1.49
C ILE A 161 -7.59 7.34 -0.77
N LEU A 162 -7.27 7.77 0.44
CA LEU A 162 -8.14 8.63 1.24
C LEU A 162 -7.56 10.06 1.23
N PRO A 163 -8.37 11.07 0.85
CA PRO A 163 -7.97 12.45 0.89
C PRO A 163 -7.84 12.95 2.34
N ARG A 164 -7.07 14.03 2.54
CA ARG A 164 -6.78 14.62 3.85
C ARG A 164 -8.01 14.76 4.77
N ARG A 165 -9.15 15.18 4.19
CA ARG A 165 -10.39 15.37 4.96
C ARG A 165 -10.90 14.10 5.66
N LEU A 166 -10.52 12.91 5.17
CA LEU A 166 -10.91 11.61 5.74
C LEU A 166 -9.86 11.01 6.70
N LEU A 167 -8.68 11.63 6.86
CA LEU A 167 -7.63 11.10 7.74
C LEU A 167 -8.06 11.12 9.23
N HIS A 168 -8.93 12.06 9.61
CA HIS A 168 -9.48 12.08 10.96
C HIS A 168 -10.30 10.82 11.23
N SER A 169 -11.15 10.43 10.31
CA SER A 169 -11.96 9.21 10.45
C SER A 169 -11.15 7.92 10.55
N LEU A 170 -9.93 7.87 9.97
CA LEU A 170 -8.99 6.75 10.19
C LEU A 170 -8.51 6.67 11.64
N ARG A 171 -8.36 7.80 12.33
CA ARG A 171 -7.96 7.84 13.74
C ARG A 171 -9.06 7.37 14.69
N GLU A 172 -10.33 7.45 14.27
CA GLU A 172 -11.49 7.04 15.07
C GLU A 172 -11.80 5.55 14.96
N LEU A 173 -11.15 4.82 14.02
CA LEU A 173 -11.37 3.39 13.86
C LEU A 173 -10.91 2.61 15.09
N GLN A 174 -11.60 1.52 15.40
CA GLN A 174 -11.31 0.63 16.53
C GLN A 174 -11.35 -0.84 16.12
N GLY A 175 -10.59 -1.67 16.82
CA GLY A 175 -10.57 -3.12 16.61
C GLY A 175 -10.21 -3.50 15.16
N ASP A 176 -11.00 -4.36 14.57
CA ASP A 176 -10.80 -4.86 13.20
C ASP A 176 -11.49 -4.02 12.11
N MET A 177 -11.92 -2.81 12.45
CA MET A 177 -12.44 -1.88 11.45
C MET A 177 -11.31 -1.36 10.57
N GLY A 178 -11.39 -1.61 9.26
CA GLY A 178 -10.44 -1.16 8.25
C GLY A 178 -10.91 0.10 7.49
N ALA A 179 -10.11 0.49 6.51
CA ALA A 179 -10.43 1.63 5.62
C ALA A 179 -11.77 1.45 4.88
N LYS A 180 -12.23 0.20 4.66
CA LYS A 180 -13.53 -0.11 4.05
C LYS A 180 -14.68 0.60 4.76
N THR A 181 -14.68 0.63 6.07
CA THR A 181 -15.72 1.33 6.87
C THR A 181 -15.85 2.80 6.49
N ILE A 182 -14.74 3.48 6.20
CA ILE A 182 -14.73 4.89 5.79
C ILE A 182 -15.17 5.04 4.34
N LEU A 183 -14.72 4.13 3.47
CA LEU A 183 -15.08 4.11 2.06
C LEU A 183 -16.58 3.89 1.86
N ASP A 184 -17.19 2.97 2.63
CA ASP A 184 -18.62 2.70 2.61
C ASP A 184 -19.41 3.94 3.07
N LYS A 185 -18.98 4.60 4.15
CA LYS A 185 -19.59 5.86 4.63
C LYS A 185 -19.47 7.01 3.61
N ALA A 186 -18.39 7.05 2.86
CA ALA A 186 -18.19 8.06 1.82
C ALA A 186 -19.09 7.84 0.60
N GLY A 187 -19.59 6.63 0.39
CA GLY A 187 -20.58 6.27 -0.62
C GLY A 187 -20.20 6.76 -2.03
N SER A 188 -21.08 7.51 -2.68
CA SER A 188 -20.88 8.05 -4.03
C SER A 188 -19.71 9.03 -4.15
N ASN A 189 -19.14 9.53 -3.05
CA ASN A 189 -17.92 10.33 -3.03
C ASN A 189 -16.66 9.48 -3.18
N THR A 190 -16.76 8.15 -3.21
CA THR A 190 -15.66 7.24 -3.51
C THR A 190 -15.67 6.91 -5.01
N LEU A 191 -14.54 7.16 -5.69
CA LEU A 191 -14.31 6.68 -7.05
C LEU A 191 -13.82 5.23 -6.97
N LEU A 192 -14.42 4.36 -7.78
CA LEU A 192 -14.03 2.94 -7.83
C LEU A 192 -13.20 2.66 -9.08
N VAL A 193 -12.10 1.95 -8.90
CA VAL A 193 -11.22 1.46 -9.95
C VAL A 193 -11.32 -0.06 -9.98
N ASP A 194 -11.75 -0.63 -11.11
CA ASP A 194 -11.82 -2.08 -11.26
C ASP A 194 -10.43 -2.69 -11.07
N MET A 195 -10.30 -3.57 -10.07
CA MET A 195 -9.04 -4.16 -9.65
C MET A 195 -9.28 -5.59 -9.14
N PRO A 196 -9.66 -6.52 -10.05
CA PRO A 196 -9.94 -7.91 -9.67
C PRO A 196 -8.73 -8.58 -9.02
N GLU A 197 -7.52 -8.19 -9.41
CA GLU A 197 -6.26 -8.67 -8.84
C GLU A 197 -6.10 -8.35 -7.34
N ALA A 198 -6.78 -7.32 -6.83
CA ALA A 198 -6.72 -6.96 -5.42
C ALA A 198 -7.69 -7.77 -4.53
N ALA A 199 -8.54 -8.60 -5.13
CA ALA A 199 -9.50 -9.40 -4.39
C ALA A 199 -8.90 -10.71 -3.81
N PHE A 200 -7.65 -11.03 -4.14
CA PHE A 200 -6.97 -12.21 -3.62
C PHE A 200 -6.00 -11.81 -2.51
N ASP A 201 -6.26 -12.32 -1.32
CA ASP A 201 -5.42 -12.13 -0.13
C ASP A 201 -4.78 -13.48 0.25
N VAL A 202 -3.53 -13.46 0.72
CA VAL A 202 -2.84 -14.63 1.27
C VAL A 202 -3.07 -14.69 2.77
N ASP A 203 -3.93 -15.59 3.21
CA ASP A 203 -4.30 -15.74 4.60
C ASP A 203 -4.10 -17.15 5.17
N THR A 204 -4.13 -18.18 4.32
CA THR A 204 -4.08 -19.59 4.67
C THR A 204 -2.98 -20.34 3.89
N SER A 205 -2.71 -21.59 4.28
CA SER A 205 -1.79 -22.48 3.54
C SER A 205 -2.32 -22.85 2.16
N GLU A 206 -3.65 -22.92 2.00
CA GLU A 206 -4.29 -23.17 0.73
C GLU A 206 -4.02 -22.02 -0.25
N ASP A 207 -4.08 -20.75 0.22
CA ASP A 207 -3.78 -19.58 -0.60
C ASP A 207 -2.33 -19.60 -1.11
N LEU A 208 -1.38 -20.13 -0.31
CA LEU A 208 0.02 -20.28 -0.73
C LEU A 208 0.16 -21.22 -1.94
N SER A 209 -0.61 -22.30 -1.99
CA SER A 209 -0.57 -23.24 -3.11
C SER A 209 -1.04 -22.59 -4.42
N LEU A 210 -1.98 -21.66 -4.33
CA LEU A 210 -2.48 -20.91 -5.49
C LEU A 210 -1.45 -19.91 -6.04
N LEU A 211 -0.55 -19.37 -5.20
CA LEU A 211 0.53 -18.48 -5.66
C LEU A 211 1.52 -19.19 -6.58
N THR A 212 1.78 -20.48 -6.35
CA THR A 212 2.79 -21.24 -7.11
C THR A 212 2.29 -21.71 -8.47
N TYR A 213 0.98 -21.78 -8.68
CA TYR A 213 0.36 -22.25 -9.95
C TYR A 213 0.00 -21.13 -10.93
N GLY A 214 0.05 -19.87 -10.52
CA GLY A 214 -0.32 -18.72 -11.37
C GLY A 214 0.80 -18.19 -12.28
N SER A 215 1.96 -18.86 -12.35
CA SER A 215 3.16 -18.43 -13.10
C SER A 215 3.45 -19.28 -14.33
N SER A 216 2.41 -19.81 -15.00
CA SER A 216 2.55 -20.59 -16.24
C SER A 216 2.06 -19.80 -17.43
#